data_2de9a47b723fa489c700b77ca74bd99e
#
_entry.id   2de9a47b723fa489c700b77ca74bd99e
#
_cell.length_a   1.000
_cell.length_b   1.000
_cell.length_c   1.000
_cell.angle_alpha   90.00
_cell.angle_beta   90.00
_cell.angle_gamma   90.00
#
_symmetry.space_group_name_H-M   'P 1'
#
loop_
_entity.id
_entity.type
_entity.pdbx_description
1 polymer ?
#
loop_
_entity_poly.entity_id
_entity_poly.type
_entity_poly.pdbx_seq_one_letter_code
_entity_poly.pdbx_strand_id
1 'polypeptide(L)'
;MGICLSVFPLDDSIPTLLNRIRSKEPDLVEYRLDYLTESSALETIAKSKVCPLIAADRSGRKQSGAFLLKAADVGFDFIDVDLSFPLAGSIIEQLKTHDVGVIVSYHDYLETPLEEKLVQLLLTEREMGGNICKIVTTANQPADNLIILRFINKCSPTTKIVSFAMGKLGMTSRVLSPFFGAEFTFASLDDESKTAQGQMSIDDLRKTWKMLGIS
;
A
#
# COMPACT_ATOMS: atom_id res chain seq x y z
N MET A 1 -12.33 5.47 -7.26
CA MET A 1 -10.89 5.74 -7.13
C MET A 1 -10.57 5.89 -5.66
N GLY A 2 -9.59 5.14 -5.12
CA GLY A 2 -9.33 5.11 -3.70
C GLY A 2 -8.05 5.84 -3.29
N ILE A 3 -8.06 6.42 -2.09
CA ILE A 3 -6.88 6.93 -1.40
C ILE A 3 -6.64 6.06 -0.16
N CYS A 4 -5.51 5.38 -0.13
CA CYS A 4 -5.03 4.67 1.05
C CYS A 4 -4.14 5.60 1.87
N LEU A 5 -4.53 5.84 3.11
CA LEU A 5 -3.73 6.61 4.06
C LEU A 5 -2.72 5.68 4.72
N SER A 6 -1.42 5.91 4.53
CA SER A 6 -0.37 5.11 5.17
C SER A 6 0.09 5.80 6.46
N VAL A 7 0.07 5.07 7.58
CA VAL A 7 0.35 5.63 8.91
C VAL A 7 1.33 4.77 9.71
N PHE A 8 2.09 5.44 10.56
CA PHE A 8 2.90 4.83 11.61
C PHE A 8 2.11 4.86 12.93
N PRO A 9 1.90 3.71 13.58
CA PRO A 9 1.09 3.66 14.80
C PRO A 9 1.82 4.13 16.08
N LEU A 10 2.98 4.79 15.97
CA LEU A 10 3.84 5.14 17.12
C LEU A 10 3.84 6.61 17.53
N ASP A 11 3.55 7.54 16.62
CA ASP A 11 3.80 8.97 16.87
C ASP A 11 2.72 9.62 17.75
N ASP A 12 1.55 9.00 17.82
CA ASP A 12 0.43 9.46 18.63
C ASP A 12 -0.09 8.32 19.52
N SER A 13 -0.79 8.63 20.58
CA SER A 13 -1.65 7.63 21.20
C SER A 13 -2.65 7.12 20.15
N ILE A 14 -2.94 5.82 20.15
CA ILE A 14 -3.87 5.23 19.17
C ILE A 14 -5.19 6.01 19.07
N PRO A 15 -5.85 6.44 20.17
CA PRO A 15 -7.05 7.27 20.09
C PRO A 15 -6.85 8.59 19.33
N THR A 16 -5.73 9.26 19.53
CA THR A 16 -5.40 10.52 18.83
C THR A 16 -5.21 10.27 17.34
N LEU A 17 -4.42 9.24 16.96
CA LEU A 17 -4.22 8.84 15.57
C LEU A 17 -5.55 8.49 14.88
N LEU A 18 -6.41 7.72 15.54
CA LEU A 18 -7.73 7.35 15.00
C LEU A 18 -8.62 8.56 14.74
N ASN A 19 -8.61 9.57 15.63
CA ASN A 19 -9.37 10.80 15.43
C ASN A 19 -8.84 11.61 14.23
N ARG A 20 -7.52 11.69 14.07
CA ARG A 20 -6.89 12.34 12.91
C ARG A 20 -7.25 11.61 11.61
N ILE A 21 -7.20 10.28 11.59
CA ILE A 21 -7.61 9.47 10.44
C ILE A 21 -9.08 9.74 10.09
N ARG A 22 -10.00 9.70 11.07
CA ARG A 22 -11.43 9.96 10.84
C ARG A 22 -11.68 11.31 10.21
N SER A 23 -10.97 12.35 10.63
CA SER A 23 -11.12 13.69 10.07
C SER A 23 -10.67 13.82 8.61
N LYS A 24 -9.91 12.86 8.10
CA LYS A 24 -9.41 12.82 6.71
C LYS A 24 -10.28 11.99 5.77
N GLU A 25 -11.20 11.18 6.30
CA GLU A 25 -12.13 10.34 5.51
C GLU A 25 -11.40 9.58 4.37
N PRO A 26 -10.36 8.77 4.66
CA PRO A 26 -9.68 7.98 3.64
C PRO A 26 -10.56 6.80 3.20
N ASP A 27 -10.32 6.27 1.99
CA ASP A 27 -11.00 5.07 1.51
C ASP A 27 -10.43 3.80 2.14
N LEU A 28 -9.12 3.78 2.47
CA LEU A 28 -8.41 2.70 3.17
C LEU A 28 -7.34 3.30 4.10
N VAL A 29 -6.93 2.52 5.09
CA VAL A 29 -5.78 2.85 5.94
C VAL A 29 -4.78 1.70 5.97
N GLU A 30 -3.52 1.97 5.61
CA GLU A 30 -2.40 1.06 5.80
C GLU A 30 -1.69 1.39 7.12
N TYR A 31 -1.62 0.39 8.02
CA TYR A 31 -0.82 0.46 9.23
C TYR A 31 0.54 -0.21 9.01
N ARG A 32 1.61 0.54 9.22
CA ARG A 32 3.00 0.11 9.11
C ARG A 32 3.42 -0.61 10.40
N LEU A 33 3.27 -1.94 10.42
CA LEU A 33 3.52 -2.78 11.60
C LEU A 33 5.00 -2.90 11.95
N ASP A 34 5.89 -2.56 11.03
CA ASP A 34 7.34 -2.50 11.24
C ASP A 34 7.74 -1.51 12.35
N TYR A 35 6.86 -0.62 12.75
CA TYR A 35 7.06 0.32 13.86
C TYR A 35 6.38 -0.11 15.17
N LEU A 36 5.60 -1.20 15.16
CA LEU A 36 5.03 -1.75 16.39
C LEU A 36 6.05 -2.61 17.13
N THR A 37 6.11 -2.44 18.44
CA THR A 37 6.88 -3.28 19.35
C THR A 37 6.02 -4.42 19.91
N GLU A 38 4.70 -4.22 20.03
CA GLU A 38 3.75 -5.15 20.60
C GLU A 38 2.51 -5.29 19.74
N SER A 39 1.97 -6.50 19.65
CA SER A 39 0.77 -6.80 18.86
C SER A 39 -0.55 -6.39 19.53
N SER A 40 -0.53 -6.02 20.82
CA SER A 40 -1.73 -5.61 21.57
C SER A 40 -2.48 -4.41 20.98
N ALA A 41 -1.74 -3.51 20.31
CA ALA A 41 -2.31 -2.37 19.61
C ALA A 41 -3.24 -2.75 18.44
N LEU A 42 -3.00 -3.89 17.80
CA LEU A 42 -3.76 -4.34 16.63
C LEU A 42 -5.25 -4.55 16.94
N GLU A 43 -5.57 -5.09 18.13
CA GLU A 43 -6.97 -5.28 18.53
C GLU A 43 -7.71 -3.96 18.72
N THR A 44 -7.05 -2.96 19.29
CA THR A 44 -7.62 -1.62 19.47
C THR A 44 -7.87 -0.94 18.13
N ILE A 45 -6.92 -1.05 17.21
CA ILE A 45 -7.03 -0.53 15.84
C ILE A 45 -8.19 -1.20 15.11
N ALA A 46 -8.26 -2.52 15.11
CA ALA A 46 -9.29 -3.28 14.42
C ALA A 46 -10.70 -2.99 14.94
N LYS A 47 -10.88 -2.91 16.28
CA LYS A 47 -12.18 -2.56 16.90
C LYS A 47 -12.65 -1.14 16.60
N SER A 48 -11.72 -0.26 16.26
CA SER A 48 -11.99 1.18 16.02
C SER A 48 -11.97 1.57 14.55
N LYS A 49 -11.93 0.59 13.64
CA LYS A 49 -11.84 0.85 12.20
C LYS A 49 -13.02 1.70 11.68
N VAL A 50 -12.71 2.59 10.77
CA VAL A 50 -13.69 3.48 10.11
C VAL A 50 -13.80 3.22 8.60
N CYS A 51 -12.81 2.52 8.05
CA CYS A 51 -12.73 2.08 6.66
C CYS A 51 -11.88 0.80 6.61
N PRO A 52 -11.77 0.11 5.47
CA PRO A 52 -10.92 -1.08 5.35
C PRO A 52 -9.47 -0.84 5.74
N LEU A 53 -8.89 -1.79 6.48
CA LEU A 53 -7.54 -1.73 7.04
C LEU A 53 -6.60 -2.65 6.27
N ILE A 54 -5.39 -2.15 6.01
CA ILE A 54 -4.27 -2.91 5.45
C ILE A 54 -3.19 -3.02 6.53
N ALA A 55 -2.69 -4.23 6.79
CA ALA A 55 -1.50 -4.45 7.61
C ALA A 55 -0.29 -4.68 6.70
N ALA A 56 0.79 -3.90 6.90
CA ALA A 56 2.03 -4.02 6.14
C ALA A 56 3.25 -3.99 7.07
N ASP A 57 4.21 -4.89 6.88
CA ASP A 57 5.51 -4.89 7.58
C ASP A 57 6.65 -4.92 6.55
N ARG A 58 7.55 -3.95 6.63
CA ARG A 58 8.70 -3.80 5.73
C ARG A 58 10.05 -3.99 6.45
N SER A 59 10.02 -4.41 7.71
CA SER A 59 11.23 -4.51 8.53
C SER A 59 12.10 -5.73 8.22
N GLY A 60 11.53 -6.77 7.61
CA GLY A 60 12.19 -8.06 7.45
C GLY A 60 12.52 -8.79 8.75
N ARG A 61 11.96 -8.35 9.90
CA ARG A 61 12.18 -8.99 11.21
C ARG A 61 11.57 -10.40 11.23
N LYS A 62 12.14 -11.30 12.02
CA LYS A 62 11.62 -12.67 12.17
C LYS A 62 10.15 -12.72 12.63
N GLN A 63 9.73 -11.76 13.44
CA GLN A 63 8.36 -11.66 13.96
C GLN A 63 7.36 -10.99 13.00
N SER A 64 7.81 -10.42 11.88
CA SER A 64 6.91 -9.76 10.91
C SER A 64 5.76 -10.67 10.48
N GLY A 65 6.03 -11.94 10.20
CA GLY A 65 5.00 -12.91 9.86
C GLY A 65 3.96 -13.10 10.95
N ALA A 66 4.38 -13.18 12.21
CA ALA A 66 3.46 -13.32 13.34
C ALA A 66 2.57 -12.07 13.51
N PHE A 67 3.10 -10.86 13.29
CA PHE A 67 2.29 -9.64 13.32
C PHE A 67 1.29 -9.57 12.17
N LEU A 68 1.67 -9.98 10.96
CA LEU A 68 0.77 -10.04 9.81
C LEU A 68 -0.37 -11.05 10.03
N LEU A 69 -0.08 -12.24 10.54
CA LEU A 69 -1.10 -13.25 10.88
C LEU A 69 -2.00 -12.76 12.02
N LYS A 70 -1.42 -12.15 13.07
CA LYS A 70 -2.22 -11.58 14.16
C LYS A 70 -3.14 -10.44 13.67
N ALA A 71 -2.71 -9.63 12.69
CA ALA A 71 -3.57 -8.62 12.09
C ALA A 71 -4.77 -9.25 11.36
N ALA A 72 -4.57 -10.36 10.65
CA ALA A 72 -5.65 -11.13 10.04
C ALA A 72 -6.63 -11.68 11.11
N ASP A 73 -6.11 -12.27 12.19
CA ASP A 73 -6.92 -12.80 13.30
C ASP A 73 -7.82 -11.77 13.97
N VAL A 74 -7.35 -10.52 14.09
CA VAL A 74 -8.11 -9.45 14.78
C VAL A 74 -9.04 -8.67 13.88
N GLY A 75 -9.07 -8.95 12.56
CA GLY A 75 -10.06 -8.42 11.62
C GLY A 75 -9.57 -7.26 10.77
N PHE A 76 -8.31 -7.23 10.39
CA PHE A 76 -7.86 -6.41 9.26
C PHE A 76 -8.46 -6.98 7.96
N ASP A 77 -8.73 -6.10 6.99
CA ASP A 77 -9.38 -6.48 5.73
C ASP A 77 -8.37 -6.97 4.69
N PHE A 78 -7.13 -6.46 4.76
CA PHE A 78 -6.04 -6.84 3.85
C PHE A 78 -4.73 -7.02 4.59
N ILE A 79 -3.94 -8.00 4.14
CA ILE A 79 -2.57 -8.22 4.59
C ILE A 79 -1.64 -8.05 3.40
N ASP A 80 -0.69 -7.12 3.50
CA ASP A 80 0.32 -6.85 2.48
C ASP A 80 1.60 -7.65 2.78
N VAL A 81 1.87 -8.64 1.93
CA VAL A 81 3.02 -9.53 2.03
C VAL A 81 4.00 -9.22 0.91
N ASP A 82 5.17 -8.70 1.25
CA ASP A 82 6.22 -8.36 0.29
C ASP A 82 6.95 -9.62 -0.20
N LEU A 83 7.20 -9.70 -1.52
CA LEU A 83 7.92 -10.83 -2.15
C LEU A 83 9.35 -11.00 -1.62
N SER A 84 9.97 -9.92 -1.13
CA SER A 84 11.30 -9.98 -0.54
C SER A 84 11.33 -10.67 0.84
N PHE A 85 10.17 -10.88 1.45
CA PHE A 85 10.09 -11.54 2.74
C PHE A 85 10.37 -13.05 2.57
N PRO A 86 11.37 -13.63 3.27
CA PRO A 86 11.81 -15.02 3.05
C PRO A 86 10.72 -16.08 3.24
N LEU A 87 9.69 -15.78 4.04
CA LEU A 87 8.57 -16.66 4.33
C LEU A 87 7.27 -16.23 3.63
N ALA A 88 7.34 -15.36 2.61
CA ALA A 88 6.16 -14.82 1.93
C ALA A 88 5.18 -15.92 1.50
N GLY A 89 5.64 -16.96 0.80
CA GLY A 89 4.79 -18.07 0.38
C GLY A 89 4.11 -18.81 1.53
N SER A 90 4.83 -19.05 2.64
CA SER A 90 4.27 -19.71 3.82
C SER A 90 3.21 -18.85 4.52
N ILE A 91 3.42 -17.54 4.59
CA ILE A 91 2.45 -16.61 5.19
C ILE A 91 1.21 -16.51 4.32
N ILE A 92 1.37 -16.35 3.00
CA ILE A 92 0.25 -16.30 2.07
C ILE A 92 -0.60 -17.58 2.16
N GLU A 93 0.04 -18.74 2.26
CA GLU A 93 -0.69 -20.01 2.41
C GLU A 93 -1.49 -20.07 3.70
N GLN A 94 -0.93 -19.59 4.82
CA GLN A 94 -1.65 -19.52 6.09
C GLN A 94 -2.83 -18.53 6.01
N LEU A 95 -2.66 -17.38 5.34
CA LEU A 95 -3.71 -16.39 5.18
C LEU A 95 -4.93 -16.91 4.41
N LYS A 96 -4.80 -17.96 3.58
CA LYS A 96 -5.94 -18.57 2.89
C LYS A 96 -6.99 -19.16 3.82
N THR A 97 -6.64 -19.42 5.08
CA THR A 97 -7.58 -19.92 6.11
C THR A 97 -8.32 -18.79 6.84
N HIS A 98 -7.98 -17.53 6.56
CA HIS A 98 -8.59 -16.35 7.15
C HIS A 98 -9.51 -15.68 6.12
N ASP A 99 -10.54 -15.00 6.62
CA ASP A 99 -11.41 -14.15 5.77
C ASP A 99 -10.76 -12.77 5.57
N VAL A 100 -9.66 -12.76 4.79
CA VAL A 100 -8.85 -11.57 4.56
C VAL A 100 -8.35 -11.53 3.12
N GLY A 101 -8.28 -10.32 2.53
CA GLY A 101 -7.65 -10.11 1.23
C GLY A 101 -6.12 -10.10 1.34
N VAL A 102 -5.44 -10.72 0.40
CA VAL A 102 -3.98 -10.70 0.33
C VAL A 102 -3.53 -9.71 -0.73
N ILE A 103 -2.73 -8.74 -0.32
CA ILE A 103 -1.95 -7.89 -1.24
C ILE A 103 -0.57 -8.54 -1.32
N VAL A 104 -0.18 -9.03 -2.49
CA VAL A 104 1.19 -9.46 -2.73
C VAL A 104 1.93 -8.27 -3.32
N SER A 105 3.07 -7.91 -2.74
CA SER A 105 3.77 -6.68 -3.12
C SER A 105 5.24 -6.90 -3.45
N TYR A 106 5.73 -6.06 -4.37
CA TYR A 106 7.15 -5.94 -4.72
C TYR A 106 7.57 -4.47 -4.69
N HIS A 107 8.75 -4.19 -4.12
CA HIS A 107 9.32 -2.85 -4.06
C HIS A 107 10.71 -2.83 -4.68
N ASP A 108 10.89 -2.01 -5.73
CA ASP A 108 12.19 -1.71 -6.29
C ASP A 108 12.66 -0.34 -5.80
N TYR A 109 13.63 -0.34 -4.89
CA TYR A 109 14.17 0.89 -4.29
C TYR A 109 15.26 1.54 -5.14
N LEU A 110 15.63 0.93 -6.28
CA LEU A 110 16.72 1.38 -7.13
C LEU A 110 16.23 2.03 -8.42
N GLU A 111 15.26 1.42 -9.09
CA GLU A 111 14.86 1.85 -10.44
C GLU A 111 13.41 1.48 -10.77
N THR A 112 12.95 1.96 -11.92
CA THR A 112 11.73 1.49 -12.59
C THR A 112 12.17 0.61 -13.78
N PRO A 113 11.97 -0.72 -13.68
CA PRO A 113 12.35 -1.65 -14.75
C PRO A 113 11.43 -1.49 -15.97
N LEU A 114 11.83 -2.13 -17.08
CA LEU A 114 11.02 -2.17 -18.30
C LEU A 114 9.66 -2.84 -18.05
N GLU A 115 8.66 -2.48 -18.87
CA GLU A 115 7.28 -2.96 -18.74
C GLU A 115 7.17 -4.49 -18.71
N GLU A 116 7.99 -5.20 -19.52
CA GLU A 116 8.00 -6.66 -19.59
C GLU A 116 8.35 -7.28 -18.23
N LYS A 117 9.29 -6.68 -17.50
CA LYS A 117 9.65 -7.13 -16.15
C LYS A 117 8.55 -6.87 -15.14
N LEU A 118 7.85 -5.74 -15.24
CA LEU A 118 6.69 -5.42 -14.39
C LEU A 118 5.57 -6.44 -14.62
N VAL A 119 5.32 -6.84 -15.87
CA VAL A 119 4.33 -7.88 -16.21
C VAL A 119 4.72 -9.23 -15.61
N GLN A 120 6.00 -9.61 -15.67
CA GLN A 120 6.47 -10.86 -15.05
C GLN A 120 6.27 -10.85 -13.53
N LEU A 121 6.58 -9.74 -12.86
CA LEU A 121 6.35 -9.57 -11.43
C LEU A 121 4.86 -9.69 -11.08
N LEU A 122 3.99 -9.03 -11.85
CA LEU A 122 2.54 -9.13 -11.70
C LEU A 122 2.04 -10.58 -11.78
N LEU A 123 2.54 -11.34 -12.75
CA LEU A 123 2.18 -12.76 -12.90
C LEU A 123 2.62 -13.57 -11.68
N THR A 124 3.83 -13.33 -11.17
CA THR A 124 4.33 -13.96 -9.95
C THR A 124 3.44 -13.64 -8.74
N GLU A 125 3.07 -12.37 -8.55
CA GLU A 125 2.19 -11.96 -7.45
C GLU A 125 0.81 -12.62 -7.53
N ARG A 126 0.25 -12.76 -8.72
CA ARG A 126 -1.02 -13.48 -8.97
C ARG A 126 -0.90 -14.98 -8.67
N GLU A 127 0.15 -15.63 -9.17
CA GLU A 127 0.40 -17.07 -8.95
C GLU A 127 0.57 -17.40 -7.47
N MET A 128 1.14 -16.47 -6.69
CA MET A 128 1.23 -16.61 -5.24
C MET A 128 -0.11 -16.43 -4.52
N GLY A 129 -1.15 -15.96 -5.20
CA GLY A 129 -2.49 -15.83 -4.64
C GLY A 129 -2.87 -14.41 -4.21
N GLY A 130 -2.20 -13.39 -4.76
CA GLY A 130 -2.57 -11.99 -4.52
C GLY A 130 -3.97 -11.65 -5.02
N ASN A 131 -4.85 -11.19 -4.13
CA ASN A 131 -6.13 -10.58 -4.49
C ASN A 131 -5.93 -9.20 -5.12
N ILE A 132 -4.89 -8.49 -4.67
CA ILE A 132 -4.38 -7.24 -5.24
C ILE A 132 -2.88 -7.43 -5.45
N CYS A 133 -2.39 -7.07 -6.62
CA CYS A 133 -0.96 -7.06 -6.94
C CYS A 133 -0.42 -5.64 -6.76
N LYS A 134 0.69 -5.47 -6.01
CA LYS A 134 1.24 -4.16 -5.70
C LYS A 134 2.70 -4.06 -6.12
N ILE A 135 2.99 -3.29 -7.17
CA ILE A 135 4.35 -3.07 -7.66
C ILE A 135 4.73 -1.61 -7.50
N VAL A 136 5.70 -1.33 -6.63
CA VAL A 136 6.19 0.01 -6.34
C VAL A 136 7.65 0.10 -6.75
N THR A 137 8.00 1.07 -7.59
CA THR A 137 9.34 1.24 -8.14
C THR A 137 9.96 2.58 -7.74
N THR A 138 11.14 2.91 -8.20
CA THR A 138 11.77 4.23 -7.98
C THR A 138 11.97 4.93 -9.31
N ALA A 139 11.48 6.17 -9.43
CA ALA A 139 11.70 6.97 -10.63
C ALA A 139 13.07 7.64 -10.59
N ASN A 140 13.92 7.32 -11.55
CA ASN A 140 15.21 7.97 -11.77
C ASN A 140 15.14 9.08 -12.83
N GLN A 141 14.08 9.09 -13.64
CA GLN A 141 13.78 10.10 -14.64
C GLN A 141 12.26 10.29 -14.79
N PRO A 142 11.78 11.44 -15.28
CA PRO A 142 10.34 11.69 -15.46
C PRO A 142 9.63 10.67 -16.37
N ALA A 143 10.35 10.11 -17.35
CA ALA A 143 9.81 9.10 -18.27
C ALA A 143 9.40 7.79 -17.60
N ASP A 144 9.95 7.46 -16.43
CA ASP A 144 9.62 6.25 -15.66
C ASP A 144 8.13 6.22 -15.27
N ASN A 145 7.52 7.38 -15.06
CA ASN A 145 6.08 7.48 -14.81
C ASN A 145 5.25 6.94 -15.98
N LEU A 146 5.71 7.12 -17.22
CA LEU A 146 4.98 6.62 -18.40
C LEU A 146 5.02 5.10 -18.48
N ILE A 147 6.13 4.48 -18.06
CA ILE A 147 6.24 3.02 -17.99
C ILE A 147 5.19 2.48 -17.02
N ILE A 148 5.13 3.06 -15.82
CA ILE A 148 4.16 2.67 -14.78
C ILE A 148 2.72 2.87 -15.23
N LEU A 149 2.38 4.03 -15.78
CA LEU A 149 1.00 4.32 -16.18
C LEU A 149 0.53 3.44 -17.34
N ARG A 150 1.40 3.14 -18.32
CA ARG A 150 1.11 2.18 -19.40
C ARG A 150 0.90 0.78 -18.86
N PHE A 151 1.78 0.32 -17.97
CA PHE A 151 1.68 -0.97 -17.30
C PHE A 151 0.35 -1.13 -16.56
N ILE A 152 -0.08 -0.13 -15.77
CA ILE A 152 -1.37 -0.14 -15.09
C ILE A 152 -2.51 -0.25 -16.10
N ASN A 153 -2.55 0.64 -17.09
CA ASN A 153 -3.61 0.69 -18.09
C ASN A 153 -3.77 -0.62 -18.87
N LYS A 154 -2.66 -1.31 -19.11
CA LYS A 154 -2.64 -2.61 -19.83
C LYS A 154 -3.16 -3.75 -18.94
N CYS A 155 -2.82 -3.76 -17.66
CA CYS A 155 -3.06 -4.91 -16.78
C CYS A 155 -4.34 -4.79 -15.93
N SER A 156 -4.79 -3.58 -15.61
CA SER A 156 -5.96 -3.32 -14.75
C SER A 156 -7.28 -3.93 -15.25
N PRO A 157 -7.55 -4.11 -16.55
CA PRO A 157 -8.78 -4.76 -16.99
C PRO A 157 -8.92 -6.23 -16.54
N THR A 158 -7.83 -6.89 -16.17
CA THR A 158 -7.81 -8.32 -15.81
C THR A 158 -7.26 -8.60 -14.41
N THR A 159 -6.71 -7.58 -13.74
CA THR A 159 -6.03 -7.78 -12.45
C THR A 159 -6.20 -6.53 -11.59
N LYS A 160 -6.60 -6.72 -10.34
CA LYS A 160 -6.57 -5.64 -9.34
C LYS A 160 -5.12 -5.27 -9.05
N ILE A 161 -4.77 -4.04 -9.37
CA ILE A 161 -3.38 -3.58 -9.33
C ILE A 161 -3.24 -2.27 -8.56
N VAL A 162 -2.15 -2.15 -7.82
CA VAL A 162 -1.64 -0.90 -7.25
C VAL A 162 -0.21 -0.72 -7.73
N SER A 163 0.06 0.36 -8.44
CA SER A 163 1.43 0.63 -8.90
C SER A 163 1.68 2.13 -9.03
N PHE A 164 2.88 2.54 -8.68
CA PHE A 164 3.42 3.90 -8.85
C PHE A 164 4.94 3.88 -8.62
N ALA A 165 5.60 4.94 -9.03
CA ALA A 165 7.01 5.13 -8.72
C ALA A 165 7.20 6.01 -7.46
N MET A 166 8.19 5.69 -6.64
CA MET A 166 8.66 6.48 -5.50
C MET A 166 9.59 7.61 -5.95
N GLY A 167 9.93 8.45 -4.99
CA GLY A 167 10.81 9.59 -5.18
C GLY A 167 10.07 10.82 -5.73
N LYS A 168 10.77 11.95 -5.71
CA LYS A 168 10.22 13.23 -6.19
C LYS A 168 9.81 13.17 -7.67
N LEU A 169 10.59 12.45 -8.50
CA LEU A 169 10.31 12.28 -9.92
C LEU A 169 9.13 11.33 -10.19
N GLY A 170 8.79 10.44 -9.25
CA GLY A 170 7.69 9.47 -9.36
C GLY A 170 6.32 10.01 -8.97
N MET A 171 6.22 11.24 -8.46
CA MET A 171 4.95 11.83 -7.98
C MET A 171 3.84 11.79 -9.04
N THR A 172 4.17 11.96 -10.31
CA THR A 172 3.19 11.96 -11.40
C THR A 172 2.45 10.63 -11.48
N SER A 173 3.16 9.50 -11.48
CA SER A 173 2.52 8.19 -11.51
C SER A 173 1.73 7.91 -10.23
N ARG A 174 2.20 8.33 -9.06
CA ARG A 174 1.46 8.21 -7.80
C ARG A 174 0.12 8.96 -7.83
N VAL A 175 0.11 10.20 -8.33
CA VAL A 175 -1.10 11.01 -8.44
C VAL A 175 -2.07 10.45 -9.48
N LEU A 176 -1.56 9.98 -10.62
CA LEU A 176 -2.37 9.58 -11.76
C LEU A 176 -2.73 8.09 -11.80
N SER A 177 -2.07 7.22 -11.03
CA SER A 177 -2.29 5.77 -11.11
C SER A 177 -3.76 5.34 -11.01
N PRO A 178 -4.63 5.91 -10.13
CA PRO A 178 -6.03 5.50 -10.08
C PRO A 178 -6.81 5.82 -11.37
N PHE A 179 -6.40 6.84 -12.13
CA PHE A 179 -7.05 7.20 -13.40
C PHE A 179 -6.68 6.26 -14.53
N PHE A 180 -5.56 5.56 -14.38
CA PHE A 180 -5.10 4.53 -15.31
C PHE A 180 -5.56 3.13 -14.91
N GLY A 181 -6.34 3.01 -13.83
CA GLY A 181 -6.96 1.75 -13.43
C GLY A 181 -6.37 1.10 -12.17
N ALA A 182 -5.46 1.77 -11.45
CA ALA A 182 -5.06 1.27 -10.14
C ALA A 182 -6.22 1.36 -9.14
N GLU A 183 -6.32 0.37 -8.24
CA GLU A 183 -7.39 0.29 -7.22
C GLU A 183 -7.38 1.51 -6.30
N PHE A 184 -6.18 1.93 -5.88
CA PHE A 184 -5.95 3.10 -5.03
C PHE A 184 -4.51 3.60 -5.16
N THR A 185 -4.28 4.79 -4.61
CA THR A 185 -2.92 5.33 -4.40
C THR A 185 -2.71 5.65 -2.93
N PHE A 186 -1.46 5.95 -2.57
CA PHE A 186 -1.05 6.18 -1.18
C PHE A 186 -0.80 7.66 -0.90
N ALA A 187 -1.32 8.13 0.23
CA ALA A 187 -1.09 9.45 0.79
C ALA A 187 -0.61 9.37 2.25
N SER A 188 0.00 10.42 2.75
CA SER A 188 0.29 10.62 4.18
C SER A 188 -0.83 11.38 4.88
N LEU A 189 -0.86 11.29 6.20
CA LEU A 189 -1.81 12.01 7.03
C LEU A 189 -1.62 13.54 6.91
N ASP A 190 -0.35 13.95 6.91
CA ASP A 190 0.13 15.32 6.70
C ASP A 190 1.56 15.30 6.15
N ASP A 191 2.19 16.47 6.03
CA ASP A 191 3.55 16.60 5.50
C ASP A 191 4.65 16.07 6.42
N GLU A 192 4.39 15.99 7.73
CA GLU A 192 5.35 15.52 8.74
C GLU A 192 5.34 13.99 8.88
N SER A 193 4.21 13.35 8.58
CA SER A 193 3.98 11.90 8.74
C SER A 193 4.15 11.08 7.45
N LYS A 194 5.00 11.53 6.52
CA LYS A 194 5.25 10.81 5.26
C LYS A 194 5.95 9.47 5.51
N THR A 195 5.36 8.40 5.00
CA THR A 195 5.88 7.03 5.13
C THR A 195 6.78 6.62 3.98
N ALA A 196 6.84 7.42 2.91
CA ALA A 196 7.68 7.17 1.73
C ALA A 196 8.06 8.48 1.02
N GLN A 197 9.20 8.46 0.33
CA GLN A 197 9.64 9.59 -0.50
C GLN A 197 8.65 9.88 -1.64
N GLY A 198 8.41 11.17 -1.90
CA GLY A 198 7.47 11.61 -2.94
C GLY A 198 5.99 11.39 -2.57
N GLN A 199 5.67 11.07 -1.32
CA GLN A 199 4.30 11.01 -0.85
C GLN A 199 3.74 12.40 -0.61
N MET A 200 2.47 12.62 -0.99
CA MET A 200 1.72 13.84 -0.71
C MET A 200 0.82 13.61 0.50
N SER A 201 0.46 14.69 1.20
CA SER A 201 -0.64 14.61 2.16
C SER A 201 -1.96 14.30 1.44
N ILE A 202 -2.90 13.67 2.15
CA ILE A 202 -4.22 13.35 1.58
C ILE A 202 -4.95 14.61 1.10
N ASP A 203 -4.79 15.71 1.83
CA ASP A 203 -5.41 16.99 1.46
C ASP A 203 -4.83 17.56 0.17
N ASP A 204 -3.51 17.50 -0.01
CA ASP A 204 -2.86 17.99 -1.21
C ASP A 204 -3.13 17.09 -2.42
N LEU A 205 -3.21 15.79 -2.21
CA LEU A 205 -3.61 14.86 -3.26
C LEU A 205 -5.03 15.18 -3.76
N ARG A 206 -5.98 15.38 -2.86
CA ARG A 206 -7.36 15.76 -3.20
C ARG A 206 -7.43 17.13 -3.91
N LYS A 207 -6.69 18.12 -3.42
CA LYS A 207 -6.57 19.43 -4.10
C LYS A 207 -6.03 19.27 -5.52
N THR A 208 -4.98 18.46 -5.69
CA THR A 208 -4.39 18.19 -7.01
C THR A 208 -5.40 17.54 -7.93
N TRP A 209 -6.12 16.52 -7.49
CA TRP A 209 -7.18 15.90 -8.29
C TRP A 209 -8.27 16.87 -8.68
N LYS A 210 -8.72 17.71 -7.75
CA LYS A 210 -9.71 18.77 -8.05
C LYS A 210 -9.22 19.75 -9.10
N MET A 211 -7.94 20.19 -9.03
CA MET A 211 -7.33 21.09 -10.02
C MET A 211 -7.23 20.45 -11.42
N LEU A 212 -7.03 19.12 -11.47
CA LEU A 212 -7.00 18.36 -12.72
C LEU A 212 -8.40 18.07 -13.29
N GLY A 213 -9.47 18.52 -12.62
CA GLY A 213 -10.85 18.22 -13.01
C GLY A 213 -11.23 16.77 -12.80
N ILE A 214 -10.57 16.10 -11.90
CA ILE A 214 -10.71 14.69 -11.58
C ILE A 214 -11.34 14.63 -10.18
N SER A 215 -12.60 14.33 -10.08
CA SER A 215 -13.37 14.24 -8.82
C SER A 215 -14.11 12.91 -8.76
#